data_a97077387e7aff42f8ff0adef8d0507d
#
_entry.id   a97077387e7aff42f8ff0adef8d0507d
#
_cell.length_a   1.000
_cell.length_b   1.000
_cell.length_c   1.000
_cell.angle_alpha   90.00
_cell.angle_beta   90.00
_cell.angle_gamma   90.00
#
_symmetry.space_group_name_H-M   'P 1'
#
loop_
_entity.id
_entity.type
_entity.pdbx_description
1 polymer ?
#
loop_
_entity_poly.entity_id
_entity_poly.type
_entity_poly.pdbx_seq_one_letter_code
_entity_poly.pdbx_strand_id
1 'polypeptide(L)'
;MEHMNFFPQRPASHPMIYAYEDTNPQYKGLLKVGYTSVDVDKRVAQQYPTKRPDGSVPYRIVLRESAMYPDGGSFTDKDVHKMLRRKQISGMGGEWFKCTADDVRAAIIAVRNHTTNDENRTQTFRMRPEQEDAVNRTIAYYRSAYEEGSMRTPKFLWNAKMRFGKTFASYELAKKMGFSRVLILTFKPAVQTAWREDLISHVDFEGWQFISRDANNLQDTLDLQYQRADKSKPIVCFGSFQDFLGVNKATGGIKANNEWVHTTNWDLVIFDEYHFGAWKDSAKKLFEQDEDSYDEDLSKYDRGNAYDETWLPITTTYYLYLSGTPFRALNSGEFIEEQIYNWTYSDEQRAKENWVGEDNPYAALPRMVMLTYKIPDSIQQIAKQGEFDEFDLNIFFSAEGKGKDAHFVYEDYVQKWLDLIRGSYMETTVDELKLGAQKPPMPFSDTRLLNVLSHEQERQNATARQKKQEMER
;
A
#
# COMPACT_ATOMS: atom_id res chain seq x y z
N MET A 1 -26.12 -54.88 9.47
CA MET A 1 -24.89 -55.36 8.82
C MET A 1 -24.05 -54.15 8.53
N GLU A 2 -23.04 -53.90 9.39
CA GLU A 2 -22.06 -52.85 9.16
C GLU A 2 -21.19 -53.28 7.97
N HIS A 3 -21.19 -52.45 6.92
CA HIS A 3 -20.24 -52.61 5.83
C HIS A 3 -18.82 -52.38 6.37
N MET A 4 -18.12 -53.45 6.70
CA MET A 4 -16.67 -53.39 6.93
C MET A 4 -16.02 -52.90 5.64
N ASN A 5 -15.52 -51.66 5.66
CA ASN A 5 -14.64 -51.13 4.63
C ASN A 5 -13.35 -51.96 4.67
N PHE A 6 -13.21 -52.87 3.72
CA PHE A 6 -12.08 -53.78 3.59
C PHE A 6 -10.74 -53.10 3.29
N PHE A 7 -10.79 -51.83 2.93
CA PHE A 7 -9.59 -51.01 2.69
C PHE A 7 -9.62 -49.80 3.63
N PRO A 8 -8.57 -49.62 4.46
CA PRO A 8 -8.48 -48.38 5.23
C PRO A 8 -8.45 -47.20 4.26
N GLN A 9 -9.27 -46.20 4.53
CA GLN A 9 -9.24 -44.94 3.77
C GLN A 9 -7.83 -44.36 3.88
N ARG A 10 -7.18 -44.13 2.75
CA ARG A 10 -5.96 -43.32 2.75
C ARG A 10 -6.28 -41.94 3.26
N PRO A 11 -5.48 -41.36 4.16
CA PRO A 11 -5.59 -39.96 4.48
C PRO A 11 -5.41 -39.14 3.21
N ALA A 12 -6.15 -38.02 3.09
CA ALA A 12 -6.06 -37.13 1.97
C ALA A 12 -4.59 -36.77 1.70
N SER A 13 -4.13 -37.01 0.48
CA SER A 13 -2.76 -36.67 0.09
C SER A 13 -2.72 -35.19 -0.28
N HIS A 14 -1.83 -34.44 0.33
CA HIS A 14 -1.55 -33.05 0.00
C HIS A 14 -0.17 -32.95 -0.63
N PRO A 15 -0.06 -33.19 -1.95
CA PRO A 15 1.23 -33.12 -2.63
C PRO A 15 1.80 -31.69 -2.57
N MET A 16 3.07 -31.60 -2.20
CA MET A 16 3.78 -30.35 -1.99
C MET A 16 5.09 -30.31 -2.78
N ILE A 17 5.40 -29.16 -3.35
CA ILE A 17 6.76 -28.80 -3.75
C ILE A 17 7.39 -28.06 -2.59
N TYR A 18 8.60 -28.43 -2.25
CA TYR A 18 9.38 -27.73 -1.24
C TYR A 18 10.74 -27.33 -1.78
N ALA A 19 11.30 -26.28 -1.20
CA ALA A 19 12.69 -25.93 -1.42
C ALA A 19 13.39 -25.68 -0.07
N TYR A 20 14.63 -26.12 0.02
CA TYR A 20 15.46 -25.84 1.18
C TYR A 20 16.89 -25.52 0.77
N GLU A 21 17.59 -24.79 1.61
CA GLU A 21 19.03 -24.54 1.54
C GLU A 21 19.78 -25.38 2.58
N ASP A 22 20.97 -25.81 2.22
CA ASP A 22 21.92 -26.37 3.18
C ASP A 22 22.65 -25.22 3.90
N THR A 23 22.80 -25.31 5.21
CA THR A 23 23.47 -24.26 6.00
C THR A 23 24.98 -24.25 5.88
N ASN A 24 25.57 -25.18 5.14
CA ASN A 24 26.99 -25.18 4.83
C ASN A 24 27.32 -24.03 3.88
N PRO A 25 28.27 -23.13 4.22
CA PRO A 25 28.65 -22.00 3.39
C PRO A 25 29.06 -22.35 1.95
N GLN A 26 29.52 -23.56 1.69
CA GLN A 26 29.85 -24.01 0.34
C GLN A 26 28.65 -24.09 -0.60
N TYR A 27 27.45 -24.26 -0.04
CA TYR A 27 26.20 -24.37 -0.82
C TYR A 27 25.38 -23.08 -0.82
N LYS A 28 25.98 -21.97 -0.39
CA LYS A 28 25.29 -20.67 -0.36
C LYS A 28 24.75 -20.28 -1.73
N GLY A 29 23.45 -19.95 -1.78
CA GLY A 29 22.74 -19.57 -3.01
C GLY A 29 22.27 -20.77 -3.84
N LEU A 30 22.38 -21.98 -3.32
CA LEU A 30 21.81 -23.20 -3.91
C LEU A 30 20.56 -23.61 -3.13
N LEU A 31 19.50 -23.93 -3.86
CA LEU A 31 18.30 -24.53 -3.30
C LEU A 31 18.09 -25.92 -3.86
N LYS A 32 17.75 -26.85 -2.99
CA LYS A 32 17.23 -28.15 -3.40
C LYS A 32 15.72 -28.07 -3.51
N VAL A 33 15.20 -28.42 -4.69
CA VAL A 33 13.77 -28.37 -5.01
C VAL A 33 13.26 -29.80 -5.16
N GLY A 34 12.32 -30.17 -4.30
CA GLY A 34 11.80 -31.53 -4.26
C GLY A 34 10.29 -31.61 -4.11
N TYR A 35 9.76 -32.81 -4.24
CA TYR A 35 8.35 -33.15 -4.14
C TYR A 35 8.10 -34.12 -2.96
N THR A 36 6.95 -33.98 -2.33
CA THR A 36 6.46 -34.93 -1.35
C THR A 36 4.94 -34.99 -1.33
N SER A 37 4.39 -36.18 -1.05
CA SER A 37 2.99 -36.40 -0.73
C SER A 37 2.73 -36.55 0.77
N VAL A 38 3.76 -36.42 1.57
CA VAL A 38 3.73 -36.44 3.03
C VAL A 38 4.21 -35.10 3.57
N ASP A 39 4.26 -34.99 4.90
CA ASP A 39 4.76 -33.80 5.58
C ASP A 39 6.17 -33.41 5.12
N VAL A 40 6.35 -32.13 4.78
CA VAL A 40 7.61 -31.60 4.21
C VAL A 40 8.76 -31.70 5.23
N ASP A 41 8.51 -31.39 6.50
CA ASP A 41 9.55 -31.39 7.53
C ASP A 41 10.07 -32.83 7.75
N LYS A 42 9.18 -33.79 7.80
CA LYS A 42 9.55 -35.21 7.86
C LYS A 42 10.35 -35.65 6.64
N ARG A 43 9.92 -35.19 5.44
CA ARG A 43 10.59 -35.57 4.18
C ARG A 43 12.01 -35.02 4.12
N VAL A 44 12.20 -33.74 4.48
CA VAL A 44 13.52 -33.11 4.46
C VAL A 44 14.41 -33.71 5.56
N ALA A 45 13.87 -33.92 6.76
CA ALA A 45 14.62 -34.57 7.84
C ALA A 45 15.16 -35.97 7.48
N GLN A 46 14.42 -36.77 6.67
CA GLN A 46 14.88 -38.07 6.18
C GLN A 46 16.12 -37.99 5.28
N GLN A 47 16.37 -36.83 4.65
CA GLN A 47 17.55 -36.61 3.79
C GLN A 47 18.80 -36.29 4.64
N TYR A 48 18.62 -35.90 5.89
CA TYR A 48 19.67 -35.59 6.86
C TYR A 48 19.54 -36.47 8.11
N PRO A 49 19.83 -37.77 8.02
CA PRO A 49 19.60 -38.70 9.11
C PRO A 49 20.50 -38.48 10.34
N THR A 50 21.61 -37.76 10.14
CA THR A 50 22.56 -37.46 11.21
C THR A 50 22.27 -36.09 11.81
N LYS A 51 21.97 -36.05 13.12
CA LYS A 51 21.82 -34.81 13.87
C LYS A 51 23.19 -34.28 14.28
N ARG A 52 23.34 -32.95 14.27
CA ARG A 52 24.54 -32.30 14.82
C ARG A 52 24.57 -32.41 16.34
N PRO A 53 25.76 -32.40 16.95
CA PRO A 53 25.92 -32.55 18.41
C PRO A 53 25.19 -31.43 19.21
N ASP A 54 25.04 -30.22 18.61
CA ASP A 54 24.34 -29.10 19.20
C ASP A 54 22.80 -29.13 18.99
N GLY A 55 22.30 -30.24 18.40
CA GLY A 55 20.87 -30.40 18.09
C GLY A 55 20.37 -29.60 16.89
N SER A 56 21.23 -28.78 16.26
CA SER A 56 20.84 -28.00 15.07
C SER A 56 20.68 -28.90 13.84
N VAL A 57 19.82 -28.48 12.90
CA VAL A 57 19.67 -29.15 11.61
C VAL A 57 20.52 -28.47 10.56
N PRO A 58 21.13 -29.22 9.60
CA PRO A 58 22.02 -28.64 8.59
C PRO A 58 21.29 -28.04 7.41
N TYR A 59 20.01 -27.73 7.53
CA TYR A 59 19.17 -27.19 6.46
C TYR A 59 18.19 -26.17 6.99
N ARG A 60 17.69 -25.34 6.07
CA ARG A 60 16.57 -24.41 6.29
C ARG A 60 15.56 -24.52 5.15
N ILE A 61 14.32 -24.90 5.45
CA ILE A 61 13.25 -24.94 4.46
C ILE A 61 12.80 -23.51 4.19
N VAL A 62 12.87 -23.11 2.92
CA VAL A 62 12.57 -21.73 2.48
C VAL A 62 11.27 -21.63 1.69
N LEU A 63 10.74 -22.76 1.21
CA LEU A 63 9.50 -22.79 0.43
C LEU A 63 8.70 -24.06 0.72
N ARG A 64 7.40 -23.91 0.85
CA ARG A 64 6.39 -24.98 0.86
C ARG A 64 5.20 -24.50 0.04
N GLU A 65 4.92 -25.17 -1.08
CA GLU A 65 3.83 -24.81 -1.99
C GLU A 65 3.04 -26.04 -2.40
N SER A 66 1.72 -25.90 -2.54
CA SER A 66 0.88 -26.97 -3.06
C SER A 66 1.27 -27.35 -4.49
N ALA A 67 1.39 -28.65 -4.74
CA ALA A 67 1.62 -29.21 -6.06
C ALA A 67 0.33 -29.63 -6.77
N MET A 68 -0.78 -28.98 -6.46
CA MET A 68 -2.09 -29.23 -7.04
C MET A 68 -2.41 -28.26 -8.17
N TYR A 69 -3.00 -28.77 -9.23
CA TYR A 69 -3.67 -27.95 -10.24
C TYR A 69 -5.04 -27.49 -9.73
N PRO A 70 -5.61 -26.40 -10.29
CA PRO A 70 -6.96 -25.94 -9.92
C PRO A 70 -8.06 -26.97 -10.21
N ASP A 71 -7.86 -27.88 -11.15
CA ASP A 71 -8.77 -28.94 -11.55
C ASP A 71 -8.69 -30.20 -10.65
N GLY A 72 -7.83 -30.18 -9.63
CA GLY A 72 -7.62 -31.29 -8.69
C GLY A 72 -6.54 -32.29 -9.09
N GLY A 73 -5.92 -32.15 -10.24
CA GLY A 73 -4.71 -32.90 -10.62
C GLY A 73 -3.49 -32.42 -9.83
N SER A 74 -2.36 -33.14 -9.98
CA SER A 74 -1.10 -32.77 -9.33
C SER A 74 0.08 -32.82 -10.32
N PHE A 75 1.08 -31.98 -10.07
CA PHE A 75 2.37 -31.98 -10.75
C PHE A 75 3.50 -32.34 -9.80
N THR A 76 4.68 -32.54 -10.32
CA THR A 76 5.83 -32.98 -9.55
C THR A 76 6.99 -31.98 -9.60
N ASP A 77 8.03 -32.22 -8.83
CA ASP A 77 9.29 -31.48 -8.91
C ASP A 77 9.92 -31.51 -10.31
N LYS A 78 9.72 -32.60 -11.07
CA LYS A 78 10.23 -32.71 -12.44
C LYS A 78 9.68 -31.63 -13.36
N ASP A 79 8.40 -31.30 -13.19
CA ASP A 79 7.73 -30.25 -13.96
C ASP A 79 8.31 -28.88 -13.61
N VAL A 80 8.51 -28.65 -12.30
CA VAL A 80 9.14 -27.42 -11.80
C VAL A 80 10.61 -27.32 -12.24
N HIS A 81 11.37 -28.41 -12.18
CA HIS A 81 12.76 -28.48 -12.68
C HIS A 81 12.84 -28.17 -14.17
N LYS A 82 11.90 -28.67 -14.97
CA LYS A 82 11.81 -28.37 -16.40
C LYS A 82 11.59 -26.87 -16.62
N MET A 83 10.71 -26.25 -15.83
CA MET A 83 10.45 -24.83 -15.91
C MET A 83 11.65 -23.98 -15.49
N LEU A 84 12.33 -24.32 -14.38
CA LEU A 84 13.57 -23.65 -13.96
C LEU A 84 14.64 -23.67 -15.04
N ARG A 85 14.86 -24.84 -15.67
CA ARG A 85 15.82 -24.98 -16.79
C ARG A 85 15.40 -24.17 -18.01
N ARG A 86 14.10 -24.11 -18.33
CA ARG A 86 13.57 -23.25 -19.41
C ARG A 86 13.88 -21.77 -19.19
N LYS A 87 13.85 -21.34 -17.93
CA LYS A 87 14.22 -19.98 -17.53
C LYS A 87 15.74 -19.76 -17.41
N GLN A 88 16.53 -20.69 -17.91
CA GLN A 88 18.00 -20.66 -17.90
C GLN A 88 18.63 -20.68 -16.50
N ILE A 89 17.87 -21.11 -15.49
CA ILE A 89 18.39 -21.27 -14.15
C ILE A 89 19.24 -22.54 -14.11
N SER A 90 20.52 -22.36 -13.72
CA SER A 90 21.52 -23.44 -13.77
C SER A 90 21.25 -24.51 -12.73
N GLY A 91 21.05 -25.76 -13.17
CA GLY A 91 21.08 -26.93 -12.31
C GLY A 91 22.54 -27.30 -11.97
N MET A 92 22.79 -27.55 -10.69
CA MET A 92 24.13 -27.94 -10.19
C MET A 92 24.29 -29.46 -9.99
N GLY A 93 23.34 -30.21 -10.53
CA GLY A 93 23.25 -31.68 -10.41
C GLY A 93 22.11 -32.13 -9.51
N GLY A 94 21.43 -33.21 -9.91
CA GLY A 94 20.26 -33.74 -9.20
C GLY A 94 19.12 -32.71 -9.13
N GLU A 95 18.68 -32.40 -7.92
CA GLU A 95 17.57 -31.52 -7.61
C GLU A 95 18.05 -30.13 -7.11
N TRP A 96 19.33 -29.79 -7.28
CA TRP A 96 19.93 -28.56 -6.82
C TRP A 96 19.99 -27.52 -7.93
N PHE A 97 19.59 -26.28 -7.60
CA PHE A 97 19.54 -25.16 -8.52
C PHE A 97 20.15 -23.91 -7.87
N LYS A 98 20.87 -23.13 -8.67
CA LYS A 98 21.36 -21.81 -8.25
C LYS A 98 20.24 -20.79 -8.47
N CYS A 99 19.39 -20.62 -7.46
CA CYS A 99 18.18 -19.79 -7.57
C CYS A 99 17.74 -19.30 -6.19
N THR A 100 16.74 -18.41 -6.19
CA THR A 100 16.03 -17.93 -5.01
C THR A 100 14.72 -18.70 -4.79
N ALA A 101 14.11 -18.54 -3.62
CA ALA A 101 12.79 -19.10 -3.34
C ALA A 101 11.71 -18.51 -4.28
N ASP A 102 11.87 -17.25 -4.70
CA ASP A 102 10.94 -16.59 -5.62
C ASP A 102 11.06 -17.15 -7.04
N ASP A 103 12.25 -17.51 -7.50
CA ASP A 103 12.42 -18.21 -8.78
C ASP A 103 11.68 -19.55 -8.79
N VAL A 104 11.78 -20.31 -7.68
CA VAL A 104 11.07 -21.59 -7.52
C VAL A 104 9.56 -21.35 -7.49
N ARG A 105 9.09 -20.34 -6.76
CA ARG A 105 7.67 -19.99 -6.70
C ARG A 105 7.14 -19.58 -8.06
N ALA A 106 7.87 -18.75 -8.80
CA ALA A 106 7.50 -18.35 -10.17
C ALA A 106 7.42 -19.55 -11.12
N ALA A 107 8.32 -20.53 -10.98
CA ALA A 107 8.28 -21.75 -11.75
C ALA A 107 7.07 -22.63 -11.38
N ILE A 108 6.73 -22.74 -10.09
CA ILE A 108 5.52 -23.44 -9.61
C ILE A 108 4.25 -22.81 -10.18
N ILE A 109 4.15 -21.48 -10.15
CA ILE A 109 3.03 -20.74 -10.71
C ILE A 109 2.89 -20.99 -12.20
N ALA A 110 4.00 -20.95 -12.94
CA ALA A 110 4.02 -21.22 -14.37
C ALA A 110 3.49 -22.63 -14.68
N VAL A 111 3.94 -23.65 -13.95
CA VAL A 111 3.48 -25.04 -14.08
C VAL A 111 1.98 -25.14 -13.73
N ARG A 112 1.57 -24.58 -12.59
CA ARG A 112 0.19 -24.65 -12.09
C ARG A 112 -0.81 -24.02 -13.05
N ASN A 113 -0.44 -22.91 -13.68
CA ASN A 113 -1.29 -22.17 -14.59
C ASN A 113 -1.10 -22.56 -16.08
N HIS A 114 -0.26 -23.55 -16.38
CA HIS A 114 0.12 -23.93 -17.74
C HIS A 114 0.64 -22.75 -18.58
N THR A 115 1.36 -21.83 -17.95
CA THR A 115 1.94 -20.61 -18.56
C THR A 115 3.46 -20.66 -18.54
N THR A 116 4.10 -19.61 -19.06
CA THR A 116 5.56 -19.44 -18.96
C THR A 116 5.97 -18.55 -17.80
N ASN A 117 5.09 -17.64 -17.38
CA ASN A 117 5.35 -16.61 -16.36
C ASN A 117 6.73 -15.97 -16.57
N ASP A 118 6.96 -15.41 -17.77
CA ASP A 118 8.27 -14.91 -18.20
C ASP A 118 8.76 -13.73 -17.32
N GLU A 119 7.83 -12.99 -16.72
CA GLU A 119 8.11 -11.86 -15.82
C GLU A 119 8.43 -12.29 -14.37
N ASN A 120 8.45 -13.59 -14.10
CA ASN A 120 8.73 -14.16 -12.77
C ASN A 120 7.85 -13.64 -11.64
N ARG A 121 6.57 -13.42 -11.92
CA ARG A 121 5.60 -12.96 -10.93
C ARG A 121 5.34 -14.04 -9.89
N THR A 122 5.31 -13.65 -8.61
CA THR A 122 5.29 -14.60 -7.48
C THR A 122 4.07 -14.47 -6.58
N GLN A 123 3.31 -13.38 -6.72
CA GLN A 123 2.13 -13.14 -5.90
C GLN A 123 0.86 -13.69 -6.60
N THR A 124 0.05 -14.42 -5.82
CA THR A 124 -1.16 -15.10 -6.33
C THR A 124 -2.37 -14.92 -5.41
N PHE A 125 -2.27 -14.04 -4.43
CA PHE A 125 -3.37 -13.82 -3.49
C PHE A 125 -4.60 -13.25 -4.22
N ARG A 126 -5.77 -13.55 -3.67
CA ARG A 126 -7.04 -13.05 -4.20
C ARG A 126 -7.50 -11.85 -3.39
N MET A 127 -8.42 -11.08 -3.97
CA MET A 127 -9.12 -10.06 -3.20
C MET A 127 -9.83 -10.66 -1.99
N ARG A 128 -9.78 -9.98 -0.86
CA ARG A 128 -10.62 -10.27 0.28
C ARG A 128 -12.07 -9.83 -0.03
N PRO A 129 -13.08 -10.37 0.70
CA PRO A 129 -14.49 -10.07 0.42
C PRO A 129 -14.81 -8.57 0.37
N GLU A 130 -14.25 -7.78 1.28
CA GLU A 130 -14.46 -6.32 1.30
C GLU A 130 -13.81 -5.61 0.12
N GLN A 131 -12.65 -6.09 -0.36
CA GLN A 131 -12.02 -5.53 -1.54
C GLN A 131 -12.86 -5.84 -2.79
N GLU A 132 -13.38 -7.06 -2.87
CA GLU A 132 -14.26 -7.47 -3.96
C GLU A 132 -15.59 -6.68 -3.95
N ASP A 133 -16.16 -6.44 -2.78
CA ASP A 133 -17.38 -5.64 -2.62
C ASP A 133 -17.11 -4.18 -3.05
N ALA A 134 -16.00 -3.57 -2.62
CA ALA A 134 -15.60 -2.22 -3.04
C ALA A 134 -15.49 -2.11 -4.57
N VAL A 135 -14.79 -3.05 -5.19
CA VAL A 135 -14.61 -3.11 -6.65
C VAL A 135 -15.95 -3.27 -7.35
N ASN A 136 -16.78 -4.21 -6.90
CA ASN A 136 -18.08 -4.50 -7.55
C ASN A 136 -19.05 -3.32 -7.43
N ARG A 137 -19.12 -2.64 -6.28
CA ARG A 137 -19.94 -1.42 -6.12
C ARG A 137 -19.47 -0.28 -7.00
N THR A 138 -18.15 -0.10 -7.10
CA THR A 138 -17.58 0.92 -7.99
C THR A 138 -17.93 0.65 -9.45
N ILE A 139 -17.80 -0.61 -9.90
CA ILE A 139 -18.17 -1.01 -11.27
C ILE A 139 -19.65 -0.77 -11.52
N ALA A 140 -20.53 -1.16 -10.59
CA ALA A 140 -21.95 -0.96 -10.71
C ALA A 140 -22.30 0.53 -10.84
N TYR A 141 -21.71 1.38 -10.00
CA TYR A 141 -21.91 2.82 -10.06
C TYR A 141 -21.40 3.42 -11.38
N TYR A 142 -20.21 3.06 -11.85
CA TYR A 142 -19.68 3.59 -13.11
C TYR A 142 -20.54 3.21 -14.31
N ARG A 143 -21.06 1.99 -14.35
CA ARG A 143 -21.96 1.53 -15.41
C ARG A 143 -23.31 2.27 -15.39
N SER A 144 -23.91 2.41 -14.22
CA SER A 144 -25.16 3.16 -14.06
C SER A 144 -25.01 4.62 -14.51
N ALA A 145 -23.96 5.30 -14.05
CA ALA A 145 -23.69 6.68 -14.43
C ALA A 145 -23.45 6.87 -15.95
N TYR A 146 -22.87 5.87 -16.61
CA TYR A 146 -22.70 5.85 -18.07
C TYR A 146 -24.04 5.67 -18.80
N GLU A 147 -24.87 4.73 -18.34
CA GLU A 147 -26.18 4.45 -18.94
C GLU A 147 -27.16 5.63 -18.77
N GLU A 148 -27.08 6.34 -17.65
CA GLU A 148 -27.88 7.53 -17.39
C GLU A 148 -27.45 8.76 -18.20
N GLY A 149 -26.33 8.66 -18.94
CA GLY A 149 -25.82 9.76 -19.77
C GLY A 149 -25.36 10.95 -18.94
N SER A 150 -24.75 10.69 -17.78
CA SER A 150 -24.25 11.76 -16.88
C SER A 150 -23.34 12.72 -17.64
N MET A 151 -23.64 14.01 -17.56
CA MET A 151 -22.78 15.06 -18.15
C MET A 151 -21.45 15.24 -17.39
N ARG A 152 -21.35 14.71 -16.17
CA ARG A 152 -20.14 14.78 -15.33
C ARG A 152 -19.41 13.45 -15.34
N THR A 153 -18.08 13.51 -15.33
CA THR A 153 -17.24 12.33 -15.20
C THR A 153 -17.56 11.59 -13.88
N PRO A 154 -17.95 10.31 -13.94
CA PRO A 154 -18.28 9.54 -12.73
C PRO A 154 -17.09 9.45 -11.79
N LYS A 155 -17.33 9.65 -10.50
CA LYS A 155 -16.32 9.59 -9.44
C LYS A 155 -16.78 8.71 -8.29
N PHE A 156 -15.83 8.03 -7.66
CA PHE A 156 -16.09 7.12 -6.55
C PHE A 156 -15.03 7.28 -5.45
N LEU A 157 -15.43 7.20 -4.19
CA LEU A 157 -14.54 7.34 -3.04
C LEU A 157 -14.46 6.03 -2.27
N TRP A 158 -13.23 5.52 -2.07
CA TRP A 158 -12.97 4.46 -1.10
C TRP A 158 -12.45 5.08 0.20
N ASN A 159 -13.35 5.19 1.17
CA ASN A 159 -13.02 5.46 2.56
C ASN A 159 -12.64 4.15 3.23
N ALA A 160 -11.41 3.74 3.05
CA ALA A 160 -10.93 2.46 3.55
C ALA A 160 -9.66 2.65 4.39
N LYS A 161 -9.68 2.07 5.58
CA LYS A 161 -8.57 2.13 6.53
C LYS A 161 -7.22 1.73 5.93
N MET A 162 -6.13 2.05 6.63
CA MET A 162 -4.80 1.53 6.29
C MET A 162 -4.81 -0.01 6.26
N ARG A 163 -4.02 -0.60 5.35
CA ARG A 163 -3.93 -2.06 5.12
C ARG A 163 -5.21 -2.70 4.55
N PHE A 164 -6.12 -1.90 4.04
CA PHE A 164 -7.21 -2.40 3.21
C PHE A 164 -6.69 -3.07 1.93
N GLY A 165 -5.52 -2.68 1.43
CA GLY A 165 -4.98 -3.12 0.15
C GLY A 165 -5.61 -2.36 -1.03
N LYS A 166 -5.78 -1.05 -0.85
CA LYS A 166 -6.37 -0.15 -1.86
C LYS A 166 -5.66 -0.25 -3.20
N THR A 167 -4.32 -0.34 -3.20
CA THR A 167 -3.48 -0.45 -4.40
C THR A 167 -3.87 -1.65 -5.25
N PHE A 168 -3.80 -2.85 -4.67
CA PHE A 168 -4.16 -4.09 -5.36
C PHE A 168 -5.62 -4.09 -5.85
N ALA A 169 -6.55 -3.69 -4.98
CA ALA A 169 -7.97 -3.61 -5.34
C ALA A 169 -8.24 -2.61 -6.48
N SER A 170 -7.49 -1.50 -6.54
CA SER A 170 -7.60 -0.54 -7.65
C SER A 170 -7.13 -1.12 -8.98
N TYR A 171 -6.08 -1.94 -8.98
CA TYR A 171 -5.65 -2.65 -10.16
C TYR A 171 -6.66 -3.71 -10.60
N GLU A 172 -7.26 -4.44 -9.66
CA GLU A 172 -8.33 -5.38 -9.94
C GLU A 172 -9.59 -4.68 -10.51
N LEU A 173 -9.93 -3.49 -10.02
CA LEU A 173 -10.96 -2.64 -10.62
C LEU A 173 -10.62 -2.32 -12.08
N ALA A 174 -9.42 -1.83 -12.32
CA ALA A 174 -8.98 -1.47 -13.67
C ALA A 174 -8.98 -2.68 -14.61
N LYS A 175 -8.53 -3.84 -14.14
CA LYS A 175 -8.56 -5.10 -14.89
C LYS A 175 -9.98 -5.55 -15.23
N LYS A 176 -10.90 -5.57 -14.23
CA LYS A 176 -12.29 -5.96 -14.43
C LYS A 176 -13.06 -5.02 -15.36
N MET A 177 -12.69 -3.75 -15.41
CA MET A 177 -13.25 -2.74 -16.31
C MET A 177 -12.61 -2.76 -17.72
N GLY A 178 -11.50 -3.49 -17.89
CA GLY A 178 -10.76 -3.52 -19.15
C GLY A 178 -10.01 -2.23 -19.47
N PHE A 179 -9.62 -1.47 -18.44
CA PHE A 179 -8.88 -0.22 -18.61
C PHE A 179 -7.45 -0.49 -19.09
N SER A 180 -7.00 0.32 -20.02
CA SER A 180 -5.67 0.25 -20.61
C SER A 180 -4.76 1.43 -20.25
N ARG A 181 -5.32 2.53 -19.72
CA ARG A 181 -4.58 3.74 -19.34
C ARG A 181 -5.04 4.22 -17.98
N VAL A 182 -4.19 4.02 -16.98
CA VAL A 182 -4.46 4.41 -15.58
C VAL A 182 -3.43 5.45 -15.14
N LEU A 183 -3.90 6.57 -14.62
CA LEU A 183 -3.06 7.61 -14.03
C LEU A 183 -3.27 7.64 -12.53
N ILE A 184 -2.19 7.56 -11.77
CA ILE A 184 -2.19 7.62 -10.30
C ILE A 184 -1.51 8.91 -9.88
N LEU A 185 -2.24 9.74 -9.14
CA LEU A 185 -1.78 11.01 -8.61
C LEU A 185 -1.74 10.97 -7.09
N THR A 186 -0.63 11.41 -6.50
CA THR A 186 -0.45 11.46 -5.05
C THR A 186 0.29 12.71 -4.61
N PHE A 187 0.10 13.13 -3.35
CA PHE A 187 0.97 14.12 -2.69
C PHE A 187 2.19 13.47 -2.00
N LYS A 188 2.19 12.14 -1.82
CA LYS A 188 3.24 11.41 -1.12
C LYS A 188 3.97 10.45 -2.07
N PRO A 189 5.04 10.91 -2.75
CA PRO A 189 5.80 10.04 -3.65
C PRO A 189 6.32 8.74 -3.01
N ALA A 190 6.47 8.72 -1.68
CA ALA A 190 6.95 7.55 -0.93
C ALA A 190 6.10 6.28 -1.10
N VAL A 191 4.84 6.39 -1.53
CA VAL A 191 3.97 5.23 -1.79
C VAL A 191 4.22 4.57 -3.16
N GLN A 192 5.06 5.17 -4.01
CA GLN A 192 5.39 4.66 -5.34
C GLN A 192 5.83 3.20 -5.35
N THR A 193 6.70 2.82 -4.41
CA THR A 193 7.21 1.45 -4.31
C THR A 193 6.09 0.45 -4.10
N ALA A 194 5.13 0.74 -3.23
CA ALA A 194 3.98 -0.14 -2.99
C ALA A 194 3.12 -0.32 -4.25
N TRP A 195 2.82 0.78 -4.96
CA TRP A 195 2.08 0.72 -6.22
C TRP A 195 2.82 -0.09 -7.28
N ARG A 196 4.13 0.11 -7.40
CA ARG A 196 4.95 -0.62 -8.35
C ARG A 196 5.03 -2.11 -8.02
N GLU A 197 5.32 -2.45 -6.77
CA GLU A 197 5.50 -3.84 -6.32
C GLU A 197 4.22 -4.66 -6.50
N ASP A 198 3.06 -4.14 -6.10
CA ASP A 198 1.79 -4.82 -6.31
C ASP A 198 1.54 -5.13 -7.79
N LEU A 199 1.86 -4.19 -8.69
CA LEU A 199 1.66 -4.39 -10.13
C LEU A 199 2.61 -5.42 -10.73
N ILE A 200 3.92 -5.32 -10.44
CA ILE A 200 4.93 -6.15 -11.11
C ILE A 200 5.08 -7.53 -10.49
N SER A 201 4.62 -7.74 -9.25
CA SER A 201 4.78 -9.01 -8.54
C SER A 201 3.58 -9.94 -8.68
N HIS A 202 2.39 -9.41 -8.95
CA HIS A 202 1.17 -10.19 -8.98
C HIS A 202 0.88 -10.75 -10.38
N VAL A 203 0.49 -12.04 -10.46
CA VAL A 203 0.25 -12.75 -11.72
C VAL A 203 -0.92 -12.19 -12.53
N ASP A 204 -1.88 -11.56 -11.87
CA ASP A 204 -3.07 -11.01 -12.52
C ASP A 204 -2.79 -9.82 -13.43
N PHE A 205 -1.62 -9.19 -13.26
CA PHE A 205 -1.20 -8.01 -14.03
C PHE A 205 -0.05 -8.31 -14.99
N GLU A 206 0.09 -9.57 -15.45
CA GLU A 206 1.09 -9.94 -16.44
C GLU A 206 0.96 -9.07 -17.70
N GLY A 207 2.07 -8.52 -18.16
CA GLY A 207 2.12 -7.63 -19.31
C GLY A 207 1.76 -6.17 -19.01
N TRP A 208 1.31 -5.82 -17.82
CA TRP A 208 1.07 -4.42 -17.43
C TRP A 208 2.38 -3.67 -17.25
N GLN A 209 2.41 -2.42 -17.69
CA GLN A 209 3.58 -1.57 -17.66
C GLN A 209 3.43 -0.48 -16.60
N PHE A 210 4.47 -0.26 -15.79
CA PHE A 210 4.48 0.76 -14.75
C PHE A 210 5.47 1.88 -15.10
N ILE A 211 4.98 3.09 -15.24
CA ILE A 211 5.74 4.29 -15.55
C ILE A 211 5.78 5.19 -14.32
N SER A 212 6.97 5.48 -13.85
CA SER A 212 7.18 6.37 -12.70
C SER A 212 8.56 6.98 -12.72
N ARG A 213 8.76 8.06 -11.98
CA ARG A 213 10.08 8.66 -11.80
C ARG A 213 11.03 7.69 -11.11
N ASP A 214 12.22 7.52 -11.66
CA ASP A 214 13.33 6.83 -11.01
C ASP A 214 14.35 7.86 -10.51
N ALA A 215 14.54 7.91 -9.19
CA ALA A 215 15.51 8.78 -8.56
C ALA A 215 16.97 8.48 -8.99
N ASN A 216 17.22 7.24 -9.40
CA ASN A 216 18.55 6.78 -9.84
C ASN A 216 18.79 7.01 -11.33
N ASN A 217 17.76 7.31 -12.12
CA ASN A 217 17.87 7.54 -13.55
C ASN A 217 17.06 8.76 -13.99
N LEU A 218 17.58 9.95 -13.71
CA LEU A 218 16.94 11.22 -14.04
C LEU A 218 16.83 11.50 -15.54
N GLN A 219 17.58 10.77 -16.39
CA GLN A 219 17.54 10.92 -17.83
C GLN A 219 16.35 10.20 -18.47
N ASP A 220 15.79 9.19 -17.78
CA ASP A 220 14.63 8.45 -18.22
C ASP A 220 13.33 9.15 -17.75
N THR A 221 12.99 10.24 -18.43
CA THR A 221 11.83 11.07 -18.09
C THR A 221 10.52 10.34 -18.33
N LEU A 222 9.44 10.76 -17.67
CA LEU A 222 8.13 10.12 -17.74
C LEU A 222 7.56 10.10 -19.17
N ASP A 223 7.77 11.17 -19.93
CA ASP A 223 7.36 11.27 -21.33
C ASP A 223 8.10 10.26 -22.22
N LEU A 224 9.42 10.09 -22.03
CA LEU A 224 10.20 9.09 -22.75
C LEU A 224 9.78 7.66 -22.42
N GLN A 225 9.54 7.37 -21.14
CA GLN A 225 9.01 6.07 -20.72
C GLN A 225 7.64 5.81 -21.38
N TYR A 226 6.74 6.81 -21.34
CA TYR A 226 5.43 6.69 -21.97
C TYR A 226 5.53 6.50 -23.49
N GLN A 227 6.42 7.21 -24.17
CA GLN A 227 6.61 7.05 -25.62
C GLN A 227 7.09 5.64 -25.99
N ARG A 228 7.99 5.06 -25.21
CA ARG A 228 8.55 3.71 -25.41
C ARG A 228 7.59 2.58 -25.03
N ALA A 229 6.62 2.86 -24.17
CA ALA A 229 5.68 1.86 -23.70
C ALA A 229 4.85 1.26 -24.85
N ASP A 230 4.60 -0.03 -24.76
CA ASP A 230 3.73 -0.77 -25.69
C ASP A 230 2.27 -0.36 -25.49
N LYS A 231 1.72 0.41 -26.44
CA LYS A 231 0.36 0.94 -26.36
C LYS A 231 -0.74 -0.12 -26.52
N SER A 232 -0.38 -1.33 -26.90
CA SER A 232 -1.31 -2.47 -26.97
C SER A 232 -1.55 -3.14 -25.62
N LYS A 233 -0.71 -2.82 -24.62
CA LYS A 233 -0.77 -3.34 -23.25
C LYS A 233 -1.23 -2.26 -22.27
N PRO A 234 -1.80 -2.66 -21.12
CA PRO A 234 -2.15 -1.69 -20.08
C PRO A 234 -0.93 -0.93 -19.56
N ILE A 235 -1.11 0.36 -19.37
CA ILE A 235 -0.09 1.29 -18.86
C ILE A 235 -0.63 1.98 -17.62
N VAL A 236 0.15 1.90 -16.55
CA VAL A 236 -0.07 2.62 -15.31
C VAL A 236 0.99 3.69 -15.18
N CYS A 237 0.58 4.96 -15.09
CA CYS A 237 1.46 6.08 -14.84
C CYS A 237 1.28 6.55 -13.40
N PHE A 238 2.37 6.65 -12.65
CA PHE A 238 2.39 7.11 -11.28
C PHE A 238 3.24 8.37 -11.14
N GLY A 239 2.72 9.37 -10.46
CA GLY A 239 3.49 10.56 -10.14
C GLY A 239 2.82 11.46 -9.11
N SER A 240 3.58 12.46 -8.65
CA SER A 240 3.02 13.49 -7.80
C SER A 240 2.25 14.51 -8.62
N PHE A 241 1.37 15.26 -7.96
CA PHE A 241 0.72 16.42 -8.58
C PHE A 241 1.73 17.40 -9.15
N GLN A 242 2.85 17.62 -8.45
CA GLN A 242 3.92 18.52 -8.90
C GLN A 242 4.61 18.01 -10.16
N ASP A 243 4.69 16.68 -10.33
CA ASP A 243 5.29 16.08 -11.52
C ASP A 243 4.45 16.30 -12.76
N PHE A 244 3.13 16.15 -12.67
CA PHE A 244 2.24 16.15 -13.81
C PHE A 244 1.50 17.48 -14.04
N LEU A 245 1.14 18.20 -12.97
CA LEU A 245 0.32 19.41 -13.05
C LEU A 245 1.13 20.71 -12.92
N GLY A 246 2.47 20.63 -12.85
CA GLY A 246 3.32 21.80 -12.71
C GLY A 246 3.21 22.77 -13.90
N VAL A 247 2.98 24.02 -13.60
CA VAL A 247 2.91 25.13 -14.59
C VAL A 247 4.32 25.61 -14.94
N ASN A 248 4.51 26.08 -16.17
CA ASN A 248 5.73 26.76 -16.59
C ASN A 248 5.67 28.22 -16.11
N LYS A 249 6.52 28.60 -15.18
CA LYS A 249 6.56 29.95 -14.59
C LYS A 249 6.77 31.09 -15.61
N ALA A 250 7.40 30.79 -16.76
CA ALA A 250 7.67 31.80 -17.78
C ALA A 250 6.48 32.05 -18.73
N THR A 251 5.61 31.06 -18.93
CA THR A 251 4.55 31.12 -19.93
C THR A 251 3.14 31.00 -19.35
N GLY A 252 3.02 30.69 -18.05
CA GLY A 252 1.73 30.41 -17.39
C GLY A 252 1.02 29.15 -17.91
N GLY A 253 1.67 28.37 -18.82
CA GLY A 253 1.10 27.19 -19.43
C GLY A 253 1.65 25.90 -18.85
N ILE A 254 1.08 24.75 -19.26
CA ILE A 254 1.55 23.43 -18.89
C ILE A 254 3.01 23.27 -19.31
N LYS A 255 3.84 22.66 -18.47
CA LYS A 255 5.22 22.33 -18.85
C LYS A 255 5.20 21.42 -20.08
N ALA A 256 6.01 21.73 -21.10
CA ALA A 256 6.06 20.96 -22.35
C ALA A 256 6.29 19.45 -22.11
N ASN A 257 7.06 19.08 -21.11
CA ASN A 257 7.31 17.68 -20.75
C ASN A 257 6.09 16.96 -20.14
N ASN A 258 5.03 17.69 -19.78
CA ASN A 258 3.82 17.15 -19.19
C ASN A 258 2.62 17.20 -20.14
N GLU A 259 2.79 17.80 -21.32
CA GLU A 259 1.71 17.97 -22.31
C GLU A 259 1.05 16.65 -22.69
N TRP A 260 1.83 15.57 -22.77
CA TRP A 260 1.32 14.23 -23.05
C TRP A 260 0.31 13.71 -22.02
N VAL A 261 0.44 14.09 -20.74
CA VAL A 261 -0.50 13.70 -19.66
C VAL A 261 -1.87 14.31 -19.92
N HIS A 262 -1.88 15.57 -20.38
CA HIS A 262 -3.10 16.33 -20.63
C HIS A 262 -3.76 15.99 -21.98
N THR A 263 -2.97 15.49 -22.94
CA THR A 263 -3.47 15.06 -24.26
C THR A 263 -3.83 13.59 -24.31
N THR A 264 -3.47 12.81 -23.28
CA THR A 264 -3.86 11.38 -23.18
C THR A 264 -5.28 11.27 -22.64
N ASN A 265 -6.11 10.46 -23.32
CA ASN A 265 -7.40 10.05 -22.77
C ASN A 265 -7.19 8.91 -21.79
N TRP A 266 -7.31 9.20 -20.52
CA TRP A 266 -7.19 8.22 -19.44
C TRP A 266 -8.52 7.48 -19.25
N ASP A 267 -8.45 6.17 -19.00
CA ASP A 267 -9.64 5.40 -18.63
C ASP A 267 -9.99 5.64 -17.16
N LEU A 268 -8.95 5.73 -16.31
CA LEU A 268 -9.11 5.95 -14.86
C LEU A 268 -8.03 6.88 -14.35
N VAL A 269 -8.42 7.89 -13.59
CA VAL A 269 -7.53 8.69 -12.75
C VAL A 269 -7.77 8.34 -11.28
N ILE A 270 -6.71 7.96 -10.58
CA ILE A 270 -6.74 7.59 -9.16
C ILE A 270 -6.06 8.68 -8.35
N PHE A 271 -6.76 9.22 -7.36
CA PHE A 271 -6.21 10.12 -6.37
C PHE A 271 -5.90 9.35 -5.09
N ASP A 272 -4.62 9.06 -4.85
CA ASP A 272 -4.18 8.35 -3.65
C ASP A 272 -3.89 9.33 -2.50
N GLU A 273 -4.22 8.89 -1.28
CA GLU A 273 -4.14 9.72 -0.07
C GLU A 273 -4.96 11.02 -0.20
N TYR A 274 -6.20 10.88 -0.69
CA TYR A 274 -7.10 12.00 -0.83
C TYR A 274 -7.56 12.54 0.53
N HIS A 275 -6.94 13.62 0.95
CA HIS A 275 -7.32 14.36 2.15
C HIS A 275 -7.96 15.67 1.74
N PHE A 276 -9.29 15.71 1.75
CA PHE A 276 -10.04 16.93 1.44
C PHE A 276 -9.57 18.12 2.30
N GLY A 277 -9.35 19.24 1.71
CA GLY A 277 -8.80 20.44 2.37
C GLY A 277 -7.29 20.56 2.18
N ALA A 278 -6.48 19.59 2.62
CA ALA A 278 -5.04 19.59 2.34
C ALA A 278 -4.76 19.48 0.84
N TRP A 279 -5.62 18.77 0.11
CA TRP A 279 -5.57 18.67 -1.34
C TRP A 279 -5.92 20.01 -2.00
N LYS A 280 -7.01 20.63 -1.58
CA LYS A 280 -7.46 21.95 -2.06
C LYS A 280 -6.41 23.03 -1.77
N ASP A 281 -5.88 23.06 -0.54
CA ASP A 281 -4.85 24.02 -0.14
C ASP A 281 -3.51 23.79 -0.86
N SER A 282 -3.15 22.54 -1.13
CA SER A 282 -1.91 22.23 -1.84
C SER A 282 -2.04 22.48 -3.34
N ALA A 283 -3.19 22.18 -3.93
CA ALA A 283 -3.48 22.55 -5.32
C ALA A 283 -3.52 24.08 -5.44
N LYS A 284 -4.24 24.77 -4.55
CA LYS A 284 -4.28 26.23 -4.49
C LYS A 284 -2.89 26.82 -4.36
N LYS A 285 -2.03 26.32 -3.48
CA LYS A 285 -0.63 26.78 -3.35
C LYS A 285 0.22 26.49 -4.59
N LEU A 286 -0.01 25.40 -5.30
CA LEU A 286 0.67 25.11 -6.57
C LEU A 286 0.29 26.13 -7.66
N PHE A 287 -0.94 26.64 -7.61
CA PHE A 287 -1.42 27.69 -8.51
C PHE A 287 -1.12 29.11 -7.97
N GLU A 288 -1.16 29.34 -6.64
CA GLU A 288 -0.88 30.63 -6.00
C GLU A 288 0.60 31.00 -5.91
N GLN A 289 1.53 30.05 -5.99
CA GLN A 289 2.97 30.37 -6.12
C GLN A 289 3.31 31.08 -7.45
N ASP A 290 2.33 31.24 -8.34
CA ASP A 290 2.40 32.04 -9.55
C ASP A 290 1.69 33.40 -9.43
N GLU A 291 1.10 33.75 -8.28
CA GLU A 291 0.30 34.98 -8.07
C GLU A 291 1.11 36.24 -7.72
N ASP A 292 2.38 36.36 -8.14
CA ASP A 292 2.96 37.71 -8.25
C ASP A 292 2.55 38.43 -9.54
N SER A 293 1.58 37.88 -10.30
CA SER A 293 1.01 38.58 -11.47
C SER A 293 -0.42 38.12 -11.78
N TYR A 294 -1.37 38.99 -11.42
CA TYR A 294 -2.72 39.14 -12.01
C TYR A 294 -3.76 38.02 -11.79
N ASP A 295 -4.77 38.19 -10.95
CA ASP A 295 -6.11 38.61 -11.32
C ASP A 295 -7.07 38.75 -10.13
N GLU A 296 -7.69 39.91 -9.99
CA GLU A 296 -8.80 40.22 -9.07
C GLU A 296 -10.08 39.38 -9.34
N ASP A 297 -10.12 38.62 -10.44
CA ASP A 297 -11.29 37.80 -10.79
C ASP A 297 -11.36 36.46 -10.08
N LEU A 298 -10.25 35.91 -9.60
CA LEU A 298 -10.24 34.62 -8.85
C LEU A 298 -10.82 34.77 -7.43
N SER A 299 -10.75 35.96 -6.84
CA SER A 299 -11.32 36.23 -5.51
C SER A 299 -12.86 36.16 -5.47
N LYS A 300 -13.52 36.23 -6.60
CA LYS A 300 -14.99 36.10 -6.72
C LYS A 300 -15.48 34.66 -6.68
N TYR A 301 -14.60 33.69 -6.93
CA TYR A 301 -14.93 32.25 -6.89
C TYR A 301 -14.74 31.61 -5.51
N ASP A 302 -14.20 32.31 -4.53
CA ASP A 302 -13.93 31.83 -3.19
C ASP A 302 -15.14 31.78 -2.25
N ARG A 303 -16.34 31.98 -2.76
CA ARG A 303 -17.58 31.85 -1.99
C ARG A 303 -18.26 30.51 -2.27
N GLY A 304 -17.76 29.44 -1.64
CA GLY A 304 -18.59 28.27 -1.35
C GLY A 304 -18.83 27.28 -2.47
N ASN A 305 -18.12 27.31 -3.58
CA ASN A 305 -18.26 26.30 -4.62
C ASN A 305 -17.25 25.16 -4.39
N ALA A 306 -17.78 23.92 -4.33
CA ALA A 306 -17.02 22.69 -4.39
C ALA A 306 -15.97 22.80 -5.51
N TYR A 307 -14.75 22.35 -5.22
CA TYR A 307 -13.68 22.22 -6.19
C TYR A 307 -14.20 21.42 -7.39
N ASP A 308 -14.33 22.05 -8.54
CA ASP A 308 -14.81 21.40 -9.74
C ASP A 308 -13.61 20.74 -10.44
N GLU A 309 -13.74 19.46 -10.78
CA GLU A 309 -12.76 18.67 -11.53
C GLU A 309 -12.38 19.30 -12.88
N THR A 310 -13.18 20.26 -13.34
CA THR A 310 -12.91 21.06 -14.55
C THR A 310 -11.59 21.85 -14.50
N TRP A 311 -11.01 22.03 -13.30
CA TRP A 311 -9.71 22.71 -13.12
C TRP A 311 -8.51 21.82 -13.39
N LEU A 312 -8.71 20.49 -13.42
CA LEU A 312 -7.67 19.56 -13.83
C LEU A 312 -7.77 19.37 -15.35
N PRO A 313 -6.85 19.90 -16.14
CA PRO A 313 -6.90 19.75 -17.60
C PRO A 313 -6.49 18.33 -18.03
N ILE A 314 -7.03 17.31 -17.37
CA ILE A 314 -6.80 15.88 -17.62
C ILE A 314 -8.10 15.29 -18.14
N THR A 315 -8.03 14.64 -19.30
CA THR A 315 -9.19 13.95 -19.87
C THR A 315 -9.24 12.52 -19.33
N THR A 316 -10.32 12.15 -18.65
CA THR A 316 -10.53 10.81 -18.14
C THR A 316 -11.98 10.37 -18.22
N THR A 317 -12.20 9.07 -18.25
CA THR A 317 -13.55 8.49 -18.22
C THR A 317 -14.08 8.35 -16.80
N TYR A 318 -13.20 8.02 -15.83
CA TYR A 318 -13.59 7.79 -14.43
C TYR A 318 -12.56 8.35 -13.46
N TYR A 319 -13.03 8.74 -12.26
CA TYR A 319 -12.20 9.13 -11.12
C TYR A 319 -12.41 8.18 -9.95
N LEU A 320 -11.30 7.72 -9.34
CA LEU A 320 -11.29 6.97 -8.09
C LEU A 320 -10.50 7.73 -7.03
N TYR A 321 -11.11 7.99 -5.90
CA TYR A 321 -10.50 8.64 -4.76
C TYR A 321 -10.23 7.65 -3.65
N LEU A 322 -9.01 7.61 -3.13
CA LEU A 322 -8.58 6.70 -2.07
C LEU A 322 -8.21 7.50 -0.83
N SER A 323 -8.86 7.21 0.30
CA SER A 323 -8.57 7.86 1.56
C SER A 323 -8.74 6.91 2.75
N GLY A 324 -7.93 7.10 3.79
CA GLY A 324 -8.13 6.44 5.08
C GLY A 324 -8.84 7.33 6.11
N THR A 325 -9.00 8.63 5.83
CA THR A 325 -9.54 9.64 6.76
C THR A 325 -10.31 10.73 6.00
N PRO A 326 -11.39 10.41 5.30
CA PRO A 326 -12.10 11.35 4.45
C PRO A 326 -13.12 12.23 5.18
N PHE A 327 -12.97 12.45 6.50
CA PHE A 327 -13.98 13.14 7.33
C PHE A 327 -14.45 14.47 6.74
N ARG A 328 -13.53 15.24 6.17
CA ARG A 328 -13.88 16.53 5.55
C ARG A 328 -14.59 16.36 4.20
N ALA A 329 -14.20 15.39 3.41
CA ALA A 329 -14.85 15.10 2.12
C ALA A 329 -16.30 14.64 2.30
N LEU A 330 -16.57 13.84 3.33
CA LEU A 330 -17.92 13.39 3.66
C LEU A 330 -18.83 14.56 4.11
N ASN A 331 -18.28 15.53 4.84
CA ASN A 331 -19.02 16.67 5.36
C ASN A 331 -19.18 17.81 4.33
N SER A 332 -18.39 17.83 3.27
CA SER A 332 -18.41 18.89 2.25
C SER A 332 -19.55 18.76 1.23
N GLY A 333 -20.20 17.60 1.16
CA GLY A 333 -21.19 17.30 0.12
C GLY A 333 -20.58 17.04 -1.27
N GLU A 334 -19.26 16.84 -1.36
CA GLU A 334 -18.58 16.56 -2.62
C GLU A 334 -18.94 15.18 -3.18
N PHE A 335 -19.22 14.23 -2.32
CA PHE A 335 -19.66 12.88 -2.67
C PHE A 335 -21.02 12.59 -2.07
N ILE A 336 -21.90 11.97 -2.85
CA ILE A 336 -23.16 11.42 -2.35
C ILE A 336 -22.93 10.01 -1.83
N GLU A 337 -23.85 9.47 -1.04
CA GLU A 337 -23.67 8.18 -0.35
C GLU A 337 -23.41 7.02 -1.32
N GLU A 338 -24.05 7.04 -2.49
CA GLU A 338 -23.91 6.02 -3.54
C GLU A 338 -22.51 6.02 -4.19
N GLN A 339 -21.75 7.09 -4.01
CA GLN A 339 -20.37 7.26 -4.52
C GLN A 339 -19.33 6.86 -3.49
N ILE A 340 -19.73 6.33 -2.33
CA ILE A 340 -18.81 6.11 -1.23
C ILE A 340 -18.83 4.64 -0.81
N TYR A 341 -17.65 4.06 -0.73
CA TYR A 341 -17.45 2.78 -0.07
C TYR A 341 -16.73 2.98 1.26
N ASN A 342 -17.30 2.49 2.34
CA ASN A 342 -16.74 2.63 3.68
C ASN A 342 -16.27 1.27 4.20
N TRP A 343 -15.02 1.22 4.72
CA TRP A 343 -14.45 0.09 5.44
C TRP A 343 -13.58 0.55 6.60
N THR A 344 -14.09 0.34 7.80
CA THR A 344 -13.47 0.79 9.05
C THR A 344 -12.69 -0.32 9.74
N TYR A 345 -11.97 0.03 10.81
CA TYR A 345 -11.36 -0.96 11.70
C TYR A 345 -12.37 -1.87 12.37
N SER A 346 -13.52 -1.34 12.75
CA SER A 346 -14.59 -2.12 13.38
C SER A 346 -15.17 -3.17 12.40
N ASP A 347 -15.25 -2.83 11.12
CA ASP A 347 -15.68 -3.75 10.08
C ASP A 347 -14.68 -4.89 9.90
N GLU A 348 -13.38 -4.56 9.85
CA GLU A 348 -12.34 -5.57 9.75
C GLU A 348 -12.30 -6.50 10.96
N GLN A 349 -12.41 -5.96 12.19
CA GLN A 349 -12.41 -6.80 13.38
C GLN A 349 -13.63 -7.72 13.40
N ARG A 350 -14.83 -7.23 13.04
CA ARG A 350 -16.03 -8.03 12.89
C ARG A 350 -15.86 -9.13 11.84
N ALA A 351 -15.28 -8.80 10.68
CA ALA A 351 -15.02 -9.77 9.62
C ALA A 351 -14.01 -10.83 10.08
N LYS A 352 -12.98 -10.46 10.82
CA LYS A 352 -11.96 -11.35 11.37
C LYS A 352 -12.52 -12.30 12.42
N GLU A 353 -13.38 -11.80 13.31
CA GLU A 353 -14.01 -12.56 14.40
C GLU A 353 -15.14 -13.50 13.89
N ASN A 354 -15.88 -13.06 12.89
CA ASN A 354 -16.98 -13.83 12.31
C ASN A 354 -16.55 -14.77 11.18
N TRP A 355 -15.26 -14.85 10.86
CA TRP A 355 -14.80 -15.72 9.79
C TRP A 355 -15.01 -17.19 10.14
N VAL A 356 -15.67 -17.90 9.23
CA VAL A 356 -15.89 -19.34 9.34
C VAL A 356 -15.11 -20.02 8.23
N GLY A 357 -14.08 -20.79 8.60
CA GLY A 357 -13.21 -21.51 7.68
C GLY A 357 -11.76 -21.56 8.16
N GLU A 358 -10.97 -22.48 7.60
CA GLU A 358 -9.56 -22.69 8.01
C GLU A 358 -8.66 -21.52 7.55
N ASP A 359 -8.90 -20.98 6.34
CA ASP A 359 -8.07 -19.94 5.74
C ASP A 359 -8.67 -18.54 5.97
N ASN A 360 -8.48 -18.01 7.17
CA ASN A 360 -8.92 -16.64 7.49
C ASN A 360 -8.05 -15.59 6.79
N PRO A 361 -8.56 -14.85 5.78
CA PRO A 361 -7.78 -13.87 5.01
C PRO A 361 -7.38 -12.64 5.85
N TYR A 362 -7.96 -12.50 7.04
CA TYR A 362 -7.63 -11.42 8.00
C TYR A 362 -6.61 -11.85 9.05
N ALA A 363 -6.19 -13.12 9.08
CA ALA A 363 -5.33 -13.66 10.13
C ALA A 363 -4.00 -12.90 10.24
N ALA A 364 -3.39 -12.55 9.10
CA ALA A 364 -2.15 -11.80 9.03
C ALA A 364 -2.29 -10.30 9.35
N LEU A 365 -3.51 -9.76 9.43
CA LEU A 365 -3.72 -8.37 9.75
C LEU A 365 -3.58 -8.15 11.26
N PRO A 366 -2.80 -7.14 11.71
CA PRO A 366 -2.59 -6.90 13.12
C PRO A 366 -3.89 -6.46 13.79
N ARG A 367 -4.05 -6.88 15.05
CA ARG A 367 -5.10 -6.32 15.89
C ARG A 367 -4.73 -4.87 16.23
N MET A 368 -5.66 -3.95 15.96
CA MET A 368 -5.52 -2.60 16.48
C MET A 368 -6.18 -2.52 17.85
N VAL A 369 -5.44 -2.05 18.83
CA VAL A 369 -5.96 -1.65 20.14
C VAL A 369 -6.02 -0.14 20.15
N MET A 370 -7.23 0.42 20.15
CA MET A 370 -7.43 1.86 20.28
C MET A 370 -7.62 2.19 21.76
N LEU A 371 -6.66 2.88 22.33
CA LEU A 371 -6.76 3.40 23.70
C LEU A 371 -7.16 4.86 23.59
N THR A 372 -8.29 5.20 24.20
CA THR A 372 -8.73 6.59 24.35
C THR A 372 -8.35 7.08 25.72
N TYR A 373 -7.64 8.20 25.80
CA TYR A 373 -7.32 8.86 27.04
C TYR A 373 -8.19 10.11 27.18
N LYS A 374 -8.71 10.35 28.38
CA LYS A 374 -9.24 11.67 28.68
C LYS A 374 -8.03 12.61 28.82
N ILE A 375 -7.89 13.50 27.85
CA ILE A 375 -6.82 14.49 27.88
C ILE A 375 -7.09 15.42 29.08
N PRO A 376 -6.11 15.66 29.96
CA PRO A 376 -6.25 16.61 31.07
C PRO A 376 -6.69 18.00 30.58
N ASP A 377 -7.56 18.65 31.33
CA ASP A 377 -8.14 19.94 30.93
C ASP A 377 -7.07 21.01 30.65
N SER A 378 -5.93 20.94 31.34
CA SER A 378 -4.79 21.82 31.10
C SER A 378 -4.15 21.65 29.72
N ILE A 379 -4.07 20.41 29.20
CA ILE A 379 -3.58 20.13 27.85
C ILE A 379 -4.62 20.53 26.82
N GLN A 380 -5.90 20.28 27.10
CA GLN A 380 -6.99 20.71 26.22
C GLN A 380 -7.02 22.24 26.05
N GLN A 381 -6.82 22.99 27.10
CA GLN A 381 -6.79 24.47 27.07
C GLN A 381 -5.64 25.01 26.22
N ILE A 382 -4.48 24.36 26.24
CA ILE A 382 -3.34 24.73 25.40
C ILE A 382 -3.62 24.41 23.92
N ALA A 383 -4.10 23.22 23.65
CA ALA A 383 -4.34 22.76 22.27
C ALA A 383 -5.55 23.45 21.61
N LYS A 384 -6.47 24.03 22.39
CA LYS A 384 -7.62 24.80 21.91
C LYS A 384 -7.31 26.27 21.58
N GLN A 385 -6.08 26.70 21.73
CA GLN A 385 -5.68 28.07 21.33
C GLN A 385 -5.54 28.25 19.82
N GLY A 386 -5.84 27.20 19.02
CA GLY A 386 -5.88 27.25 17.58
C GLY A 386 -7.13 27.92 17.01
N GLU A 387 -7.12 28.15 15.71
CA GLU A 387 -8.12 28.91 14.95
C GLU A 387 -9.53 28.30 14.99
N PHE A 388 -9.67 27.00 15.33
CA PHE A 388 -10.92 26.24 15.19
C PHE A 388 -11.46 25.61 16.49
N ASP A 389 -10.97 25.98 17.67
CA ASP A 389 -11.37 25.36 18.95
C ASP A 389 -11.23 23.82 18.98
N GLU A 390 -10.43 23.28 18.07
CA GLU A 390 -10.08 21.86 17.95
C GLU A 390 -8.70 21.59 18.58
N PHE A 391 -8.44 20.33 18.94
CA PHE A 391 -7.12 19.91 19.47
C PHE A 391 -6.07 19.97 18.36
N ASP A 392 -5.26 21.03 18.33
CA ASP A 392 -4.19 21.23 17.36
C ASP A 392 -2.85 20.69 17.86
N LEU A 393 -2.40 19.58 17.28
CA LEU A 393 -1.11 18.97 17.58
C LEU A 393 0.09 19.89 17.27
N ASN A 394 -0.03 20.78 16.28
CA ASN A 394 1.07 21.70 15.94
C ASN A 394 1.28 22.75 17.03
N ILE A 395 0.20 23.17 17.68
CA ILE A 395 0.29 24.07 18.84
C ILE A 395 0.88 23.31 20.02
N PHE A 396 0.40 22.10 20.29
CA PHE A 396 0.88 21.30 21.40
C PHE A 396 2.37 20.96 21.28
N PHE A 397 2.86 20.62 20.08
CA PHE A 397 4.27 20.33 19.81
C PHE A 397 5.04 21.54 19.27
N SER A 398 4.56 22.76 19.47
CA SER A 398 5.31 23.95 19.05
C SER A 398 6.65 24.02 19.75
N ALA A 399 7.69 24.41 19.00
CA ALA A 399 9.04 24.50 19.51
C ALA A 399 9.66 25.87 19.21
N GLU A 400 10.45 26.36 20.14
CA GLU A 400 11.24 27.59 20.04
C GLU A 400 12.74 27.29 20.13
N GLY A 401 13.58 28.25 19.69
CA GLY A 401 15.02 28.10 19.70
C GLY A 401 15.60 27.54 18.40
N LYS A 402 16.93 27.40 18.34
CA LYS A 402 17.66 26.89 17.17
C LYS A 402 18.79 25.96 17.60
N GLY A 403 18.97 24.87 16.88
CA GLY A 403 20.06 23.93 17.12
C GLY A 403 19.98 23.29 18.50
N LYS A 404 21.02 23.47 19.32
CA LYS A 404 21.07 22.88 20.67
C LYS A 404 20.14 23.55 21.69
N ASP A 405 19.67 24.75 21.40
CA ASP A 405 18.77 25.51 22.26
C ASP A 405 17.30 25.33 21.88
N ALA A 406 17.00 24.45 20.91
CA ALA A 406 15.65 24.12 20.51
C ALA A 406 14.95 23.32 21.64
N HIS A 407 13.79 23.80 22.08
CA HIS A 407 12.96 23.16 23.10
C HIS A 407 11.49 23.33 22.77
N PHE A 408 10.64 22.47 23.32
CA PHE A 408 9.19 22.61 23.17
C PHE A 408 8.67 23.76 24.03
N VAL A 409 7.77 24.57 23.48
CA VAL A 409 7.10 25.64 24.22
C VAL A 409 6.36 25.11 25.45
N TYR A 410 5.81 23.90 25.30
CA TYR A 410 5.05 23.20 26.33
C TYR A 410 5.77 21.93 26.80
N GLU A 411 7.09 22.00 27.04
CA GLU A 411 7.97 20.85 27.30
C GLU A 411 7.44 19.95 28.44
N ASP A 412 7.00 20.52 29.56
CA ASP A 412 6.44 19.74 30.66
C ASP A 412 5.18 18.94 30.26
N TYR A 413 4.34 19.49 29.40
CA TYR A 413 3.12 18.81 28.94
C TYR A 413 3.42 17.75 27.89
N VAL A 414 4.37 18.03 27.04
CA VAL A 414 4.87 17.05 26.05
C VAL A 414 5.52 15.88 26.80
N GLN A 415 6.33 16.15 27.85
CA GLN A 415 6.92 15.11 28.68
C GLN A 415 5.86 14.26 29.37
N LYS A 416 4.86 14.88 30.00
CA LYS A 416 3.74 14.17 30.64
C LYS A 416 2.97 13.30 29.66
N TRP A 417 2.76 13.77 28.43
CA TRP A 417 2.11 13.01 27.36
C TRP A 417 2.96 11.81 26.93
N LEU A 418 4.28 12.00 26.80
CA LEU A 418 5.22 10.92 26.50
C LEU A 418 5.26 9.87 27.64
N ASP A 419 5.26 10.30 28.88
CA ASP A 419 5.24 9.41 30.03
C ASP A 419 3.93 8.63 30.13
N LEU A 420 2.81 9.25 29.77
CA LEU A 420 1.51 8.58 29.66
C LEU A 420 1.56 7.46 28.59
N ILE A 421 2.08 7.75 27.41
CA ILE A 421 2.24 6.77 26.33
C ILE A 421 3.19 5.63 26.74
N ARG A 422 4.26 5.95 27.47
CA ARG A 422 5.20 4.94 28.01
C ARG A 422 4.59 4.06 29.10
N GLY A 423 3.43 4.39 29.61
CA GLY A 423 2.83 3.71 30.75
C GLY A 423 3.52 4.01 32.09
N SER A 424 4.38 5.04 32.15
CA SER A 424 5.05 5.47 33.37
C SER A 424 4.14 6.27 34.30
N TYR A 425 3.00 6.72 33.81
CA TYR A 425 2.03 7.55 34.54
C TYR A 425 0.87 6.76 35.14
N MET A 426 1.04 5.45 35.39
CA MET A 426 -0.05 4.55 35.74
C MET A 426 -0.35 4.44 37.25
N GLU A 427 -0.01 5.42 38.06
CA GLU A 427 -0.26 5.28 39.51
C GLU A 427 -1.66 5.70 39.99
N THR A 428 -2.51 6.33 39.16
CA THR A 428 -3.78 6.86 39.68
C THR A 428 -5.07 6.53 38.94
N THR A 429 -5.01 5.84 37.79
CA THR A 429 -6.24 5.63 37.00
C THR A 429 -6.49 4.18 36.57
N VAL A 430 -5.64 3.23 36.92
CA VAL A 430 -5.74 1.82 36.49
C VAL A 430 -6.66 1.00 37.37
N ASP A 431 -6.99 1.43 38.55
CA ASP A 431 -7.95 0.73 39.42
C ASP A 431 -9.40 0.72 38.89
N GLU A 432 -9.73 1.60 37.93
CA GLU A 432 -11.03 1.64 37.28
C GLU A 432 -11.11 0.83 35.96
N LEU A 433 -9.96 0.51 35.35
CA LEU A 433 -9.87 -0.33 34.19
C LEU A 433 -9.28 -1.70 34.59
N LYS A 434 -10.11 -2.64 34.95
CA LYS A 434 -9.76 -4.07 35.09
C LYS A 434 -9.29 -4.66 33.75
N LEU A 435 -8.17 -4.19 33.23
CA LEU A 435 -7.45 -4.80 32.14
C LEU A 435 -6.52 -5.85 32.74
N GLY A 436 -6.78 -7.12 32.44
CA GLY A 436 -5.96 -8.23 32.84
C GLY A 436 -4.48 -8.01 32.53
N ALA A 437 -3.64 -8.40 33.48
CA ALA A 437 -2.22 -8.13 33.58
C ALA A 437 -1.38 -8.80 32.45
N GLN A 438 -1.43 -8.26 31.24
CA GLN A 438 -0.37 -8.45 30.26
C GLN A 438 -0.04 -7.09 29.65
N LYS A 439 1.10 -6.53 30.04
CA LYS A 439 1.71 -5.39 29.34
C LYS A 439 1.95 -5.81 27.90
N PRO A 440 1.29 -5.18 26.90
CA PRO A 440 1.70 -5.38 25.52
C PRO A 440 3.12 -4.82 25.38
N PRO A 441 4.04 -5.50 24.69
CA PRO A 441 5.34 -4.92 24.37
C PRO A 441 5.12 -3.69 23.50
N MET A 442 5.58 -2.53 23.97
CA MET A 442 5.54 -1.28 23.21
C MET A 442 6.48 -1.42 22.00
N PRO A 443 6.00 -1.30 20.75
CA PRO A 443 6.81 -1.57 19.56
C PRO A 443 7.77 -0.43 19.18
N PHE A 444 7.85 0.64 19.95
CA PHE A 444 8.67 1.81 19.61
C PHE A 444 9.71 2.09 20.68
N SER A 445 11.00 2.08 20.30
CA SER A 445 12.04 2.66 21.13
C SER A 445 11.90 4.19 21.10
N ASP A 446 11.99 4.80 22.24
CA ASP A 446 11.87 6.24 22.50
C ASP A 446 12.62 7.14 21.51
N THR A 447 13.79 6.68 21.09
CA THR A 447 14.67 7.39 20.15
C THR A 447 14.08 7.56 18.75
N ARG A 448 13.22 6.65 18.28
CA ARG A 448 12.63 6.75 16.94
C ARG A 448 11.53 7.79 16.85
N LEU A 449 10.69 7.90 17.87
CA LEU A 449 9.62 8.91 17.90
C LEU A 449 10.20 10.32 18.02
N LEU A 450 11.18 10.51 18.92
CA LEU A 450 11.91 11.77 19.07
C LEU A 450 12.67 12.15 17.79
N ASN A 451 13.29 11.20 17.10
CA ASN A 451 13.95 11.46 15.81
C ASN A 451 12.96 11.84 14.71
N VAL A 452 11.80 11.18 14.62
CA VAL A 452 10.77 11.53 13.65
C VAL A 452 10.22 12.93 13.91
N LEU A 453 9.92 13.26 15.16
CA LEU A 453 9.42 14.58 15.55
C LEU A 453 10.47 15.67 15.35
N SER A 454 11.74 15.41 15.67
CA SER A 454 12.83 16.37 15.45
C SER A 454 13.10 16.62 13.95
N HIS A 455 13.07 15.60 13.10
CA HIS A 455 13.23 15.75 11.65
C HIS A 455 12.06 16.49 11.01
N GLU A 456 10.84 16.27 11.46
CA GLU A 456 9.67 17.01 10.96
C GLU A 456 9.75 18.48 11.38
N GLN A 457 10.16 18.76 12.60
CA GLN A 457 10.37 20.10 13.12
C GLN A 457 11.53 20.82 12.40
N GLU A 458 12.62 20.12 12.10
CA GLU A 458 13.72 20.67 11.30
C GLU A 458 13.27 21.03 9.87
N ARG A 459 12.42 20.22 9.24
CA ARG A 459 11.83 20.53 7.93
C ARG A 459 10.93 21.76 7.99
N GLN A 460 10.05 21.85 8.98
CA GLN A 460 9.17 23.00 9.16
C GLN A 460 9.96 24.28 9.44
N ASN A 461 10.99 24.20 10.28
CA ASN A 461 11.89 25.32 10.58
C ASN A 461 12.74 25.74 9.37
N ALA A 462 13.18 24.80 8.54
CA ALA A 462 13.91 25.09 7.30
C ALA A 462 13.03 25.84 6.30
N THR A 463 11.76 25.41 6.16
CA THR A 463 10.76 26.06 5.29
C THR A 463 10.43 27.47 5.79
N ALA A 464 10.28 27.65 7.11
CA ALA A 464 10.03 28.97 7.71
C ALA A 464 11.22 29.94 7.55
N ARG A 465 12.46 29.42 7.61
CA ARG A 465 13.67 30.21 7.36
C ARG A 465 13.78 30.65 5.90
N GLN A 466 13.46 29.77 4.98
CA GLN A 466 13.48 30.07 3.55
C GLN A 466 12.48 31.18 3.20
N LYS A 467 11.26 31.11 3.76
CA LYS A 467 10.25 32.18 3.63
C LYS A 467 10.70 33.52 4.21
N LYS A 468 11.39 33.51 5.38
CA LYS A 468 11.86 34.75 6.00
C LYS A 468 13.00 35.40 5.20
N GLN A 469 13.90 34.60 4.60
CA GLN A 469 14.98 35.11 3.73
C GLN A 469 14.44 35.64 2.38
N GLU A 470 13.33 35.09 1.90
CA GLU A 470 12.63 35.58 0.70
C GLU A 470 11.84 36.88 0.97
N MET A 471 11.37 37.10 2.20
CA MET A 471 10.71 38.34 2.62
C MET A 471 11.69 39.50 2.95
N GLU A 472 12.98 39.19 3.21
CA GLU A 472 14.03 40.17 3.51
C GLU A 472 14.86 40.55 2.27
N ARG A 473 14.55 40.00 1.10
CA ARG A 473 15.11 40.34 -0.22
C ARG A 473 14.08 41.10 -1.08
#